data_5f5a4edc07a37bafa92e8edd0104376d
#
_entry.id   5f5a4edc07a37bafa92e8edd0104376d
#
_cell.length_a   1.000
_cell.length_b   1.000
_cell.length_c   1.000
_cell.angle_alpha   90.00
_cell.angle_beta   90.00
_cell.angle_gamma   90.00
#
_symmetry.space_group_name_H-M   'P 1'
#
loop_
_entity.id
_entity.type
_entity.pdbx_description
1 polymer ?
#
loop_
_entity_poly.entity_id
_entity_poly.type
_entity_poly.pdbx_seq_one_letter_code
_entity_poly.pdbx_strand_id
1 'polypeptide(L)'
;MRSSMRVFVLGVVLCLTMAGAALACTSVMVGKKATADGSVLVSYTCDGWYDARLDIRHGGKHKKGEMVPVYKNVCYQTKPNTPLVKVGEIPQVEETYTYFHLGYPIMNEKSVVMGEYTWGGREESECQNAIFMIEQLQVLGLQRGATAREVIKVMGELAEKYGYGDSGEALAIADPEEVWLFEICGPGPLWKPGSDKPGANWVARRIPDDCISAHANQSRIHKFDLKDKKNVM
;
A
#
# COMPACT_ATOMS: atom_id res chain seq x y z
N MET A 1 24.32 -20.45 -44.26
CA MET A 1 22.92 -20.72 -43.88
C MET A 1 22.73 -21.49 -42.57
N ARG A 2 23.35 -22.67 -42.37
CA ARG A 2 23.16 -23.45 -41.12
C ARG A 2 23.65 -22.78 -39.83
N SER A 3 24.73 -21.99 -39.91
CA SER A 3 25.27 -21.27 -38.74
C SER A 3 24.38 -20.11 -38.30
N SER A 4 23.87 -19.30 -39.24
CA SER A 4 22.98 -18.14 -38.97
C SER A 4 21.64 -18.59 -38.37
N MET A 5 21.11 -19.73 -38.84
CA MET A 5 19.86 -20.29 -38.33
C MET A 5 20.03 -20.80 -36.88
N ARG A 6 21.20 -21.39 -36.54
CA ARG A 6 21.51 -21.84 -35.19
C ARG A 6 21.63 -20.66 -34.21
N VAL A 7 22.28 -19.56 -34.61
CA VAL A 7 22.39 -18.33 -33.81
C VAL A 7 21.01 -17.69 -33.61
N PHE A 8 20.17 -17.65 -34.65
CA PHE A 8 18.82 -17.14 -34.56
C PHE A 8 17.95 -17.98 -33.63
N VAL A 9 17.97 -19.30 -33.76
CA VAL A 9 17.23 -20.22 -32.86
C VAL A 9 17.73 -20.13 -31.42
N LEU A 10 19.05 -20.04 -31.20
CA LEU A 10 19.60 -19.84 -29.86
C LEU A 10 19.16 -18.51 -29.25
N GLY A 11 19.14 -17.44 -30.07
CA GLY A 11 18.66 -16.12 -29.63
C GLY A 11 17.17 -16.13 -29.25
N VAL A 12 16.32 -16.78 -30.04
CA VAL A 12 14.89 -16.92 -29.76
C VAL A 12 14.64 -17.76 -28.51
N VAL A 13 15.36 -18.88 -28.36
CA VAL A 13 15.27 -19.74 -27.16
C VAL A 13 15.75 -18.97 -25.92
N LEU A 14 16.83 -18.21 -26.00
CA LEU A 14 17.34 -17.40 -24.90
C LEU A 14 16.34 -16.28 -24.53
N CYS A 15 15.71 -15.62 -25.51
CA CYS A 15 14.65 -14.65 -25.25
C CYS A 15 13.41 -15.28 -24.61
N LEU A 16 13.03 -16.49 -25.02
CA LEU A 16 11.89 -17.21 -24.45
C LEU A 16 12.16 -17.73 -23.04
N THR A 17 13.42 -18.09 -22.73
CA THR A 17 13.79 -18.52 -21.37
C THR A 17 14.02 -17.36 -20.41
N MET A 18 14.29 -16.16 -20.93
CA MET A 18 14.38 -14.91 -20.14
C MET A 18 13.02 -14.22 -19.93
N ALA A 19 11.97 -14.69 -20.58
CA ALA A 19 10.60 -14.33 -20.25
C ALA A 19 10.16 -15.08 -18.98
N GLY A 20 10.96 -15.00 -17.90
CA GLY A 20 10.48 -15.27 -16.57
C GLY A 20 9.27 -14.39 -16.35
N ALA A 21 8.17 -14.93 -15.84
CA ALA A 21 7.01 -14.16 -15.47
C ALA A 21 7.50 -13.01 -14.58
N ALA A 22 7.53 -11.79 -15.11
CA ALA A 22 7.80 -10.60 -14.32
C ALA A 22 6.58 -10.45 -13.40
N LEU A 23 6.68 -11.01 -12.20
CA LEU A 23 5.72 -10.77 -11.14
C LEU A 23 5.89 -9.31 -10.74
N ALA A 24 4.95 -8.47 -11.12
CA ALA A 24 5.01 -7.05 -10.85
C ALA A 24 3.60 -6.50 -10.60
N CYS A 25 3.33 -6.14 -9.34
CA CYS A 25 2.14 -5.38 -9.02
C CYS A 25 2.13 -4.07 -9.82
N THR A 26 0.96 -3.68 -10.33
CA THR A 26 0.82 -2.48 -11.13
C THR A 26 -0.42 -1.70 -10.70
N SER A 27 -0.25 -0.40 -10.48
CA SER A 27 -1.35 0.53 -10.23
C SER A 27 -1.45 1.58 -11.31
N VAL A 28 -2.67 1.87 -11.76
CA VAL A 28 -2.97 2.98 -12.65
C VAL A 28 -3.94 3.92 -11.93
N MET A 29 -3.61 5.20 -11.93
CA MET A 29 -4.36 6.27 -11.27
C MET A 29 -4.74 7.33 -12.28
N VAL A 30 -6.00 7.77 -12.26
CA VAL A 30 -6.50 8.78 -13.20
C VAL A 30 -7.23 9.87 -12.43
N GLY A 31 -6.77 11.10 -12.59
CA GLY A 31 -7.43 12.27 -12.01
C GLY A 31 -8.73 12.62 -12.73
N LYS A 32 -9.66 13.26 -12.03
CA LYS A 32 -11.04 13.52 -12.48
C LYS A 32 -11.19 14.37 -13.75
N LYS A 33 -10.18 15.11 -14.16
CA LYS A 33 -10.17 15.88 -15.42
C LYS A 33 -9.54 15.11 -16.57
N ALA A 34 -8.94 13.95 -16.29
CA ALA A 34 -8.38 13.05 -17.29
C ALA A 34 -9.36 11.93 -17.69
N THR A 35 -10.57 11.91 -17.11
CA THR A 35 -11.66 11.00 -17.44
C THR A 35 -12.76 11.71 -18.22
N ALA A 36 -13.55 10.97 -18.98
CA ALA A 36 -14.61 11.54 -19.81
C ALA A 36 -15.84 12.02 -18.99
N ASP A 37 -16.06 11.44 -17.82
CA ASP A 37 -17.23 11.68 -16.96
C ASP A 37 -16.90 12.42 -15.64
N GLY A 38 -15.64 12.77 -15.44
CA GLY A 38 -15.20 13.45 -14.23
C GLY A 38 -14.94 12.52 -13.04
N SER A 39 -14.99 11.21 -13.23
CA SER A 39 -14.66 10.24 -12.19
C SER A 39 -13.16 10.17 -11.89
N VAL A 40 -12.81 9.77 -10.68
CA VAL A 40 -11.46 9.33 -10.31
C VAL A 40 -11.38 7.82 -10.53
N LEU A 41 -10.32 7.32 -11.16
CA LEU A 41 -10.13 5.91 -11.41
C LEU A 41 -8.84 5.39 -10.77
N VAL A 42 -8.93 4.23 -10.15
CA VAL A 42 -7.78 3.44 -9.71
C VAL A 42 -7.95 2.01 -10.21
N SER A 43 -6.92 1.49 -10.86
CA SER A 43 -6.81 0.07 -11.21
C SER A 43 -5.56 -0.48 -10.54
N TYR A 44 -5.65 -1.71 -10.08
CA TYR A 44 -4.60 -2.37 -9.34
C TYR A 44 -4.53 -3.86 -9.70
N THR A 45 -3.33 -4.34 -9.93
CA THR A 45 -3.03 -5.77 -10.05
C THR A 45 -2.07 -6.18 -8.95
N CYS A 46 -2.25 -7.35 -8.40
CA CYS A 46 -1.36 -7.92 -7.41
C CYS A 46 -0.86 -9.28 -7.90
N ASP A 47 0.45 -9.39 -8.11
CA ASP A 47 1.08 -10.61 -8.57
C ASP A 47 1.47 -11.47 -7.38
N GLY A 48 0.81 -12.61 -7.25
CA GLY A 48 1.02 -13.54 -6.15
C GLY A 48 -0.13 -14.54 -6.02
N TRP A 49 0.01 -15.43 -5.07
CA TRP A 49 -1.02 -16.41 -4.72
C TRP A 49 -1.81 -15.90 -3.52
N TYR A 50 -2.89 -15.17 -3.79
CA TYR A 50 -3.77 -14.63 -2.77
C TYR A 50 -5.13 -15.30 -2.82
N ASP A 51 -5.81 -15.31 -1.68
CA ASP A 51 -7.23 -15.61 -1.66
C ASP A 51 -8.00 -14.44 -2.28
N ALA A 52 -8.49 -14.64 -3.50
CA ALA A 52 -9.21 -13.60 -4.26
C ALA A 52 -10.70 -13.50 -3.90
N ARG A 53 -11.15 -14.19 -2.85
CA ARG A 53 -12.54 -14.06 -2.39
C ARG A 53 -12.77 -12.69 -1.80
N LEU A 54 -13.83 -12.03 -2.28
CA LEU A 54 -14.27 -10.77 -1.70
C LEU A 54 -14.91 -11.04 -0.34
N ASP A 55 -14.38 -10.42 0.69
CA ASP A 55 -14.89 -10.48 2.05
C ASP A 55 -15.32 -9.08 2.51
N ILE A 56 -16.50 -8.99 3.10
CA ILE A 56 -17.03 -7.75 3.65
C ILE A 56 -16.73 -7.71 5.14
N ARG A 57 -15.87 -6.78 5.54
CA ARG A 57 -15.52 -6.53 6.94
C ARG A 57 -16.39 -5.40 7.47
N HIS A 58 -17.37 -5.75 8.29
CA HIS A 58 -18.28 -4.76 8.85
C HIS A 58 -17.58 -3.86 9.86
N GLY A 59 -17.81 -2.57 9.71
CA GLY A 59 -17.49 -1.58 10.71
C GLY A 59 -18.49 -1.58 11.87
N GLY A 60 -18.33 -0.66 12.79
CA GLY A 60 -19.26 -0.55 13.92
C GLY A 60 -18.78 0.38 15.02
N LYS A 61 -19.57 0.46 16.08
CA LYS A 61 -19.26 1.25 17.26
C LYS A 61 -18.46 0.43 18.27
N HIS A 62 -17.48 1.06 18.88
CA HIS A 62 -16.56 0.49 19.84
C HIS A 62 -16.65 1.17 21.19
N LYS A 63 -16.33 0.43 22.24
CA LYS A 63 -16.31 0.97 23.60
C LYS A 63 -15.09 1.89 23.79
N LYS A 64 -15.27 2.94 24.56
CA LYS A 64 -14.15 3.79 24.96
C LYS A 64 -13.07 2.98 25.69
N GLY A 65 -11.82 3.12 25.23
CA GLY A 65 -10.69 2.39 25.79
C GLY A 65 -10.53 0.96 25.26
N GLU A 66 -11.34 0.55 24.29
CA GLU A 66 -11.16 -0.71 23.59
C GLU A 66 -9.81 -0.72 22.87
N MET A 67 -9.15 -1.87 22.83
CA MET A 67 -7.89 -2.08 22.15
C MET A 67 -8.09 -2.97 20.92
N VAL A 68 -7.44 -2.66 19.81
CA VAL A 68 -7.43 -3.49 18.62
C VAL A 68 -6.08 -4.18 18.48
N PRO A 69 -6.05 -5.51 18.31
CA PRO A 69 -4.81 -6.22 18.09
C PRO A 69 -4.22 -5.92 16.72
N VAL A 70 -2.89 -5.82 16.67
CA VAL A 70 -2.11 -5.72 15.43
C VAL A 70 -1.51 -7.08 15.13
N TYR A 71 -1.68 -7.54 13.88
CA TYR A 71 -1.19 -8.84 13.44
C TYR A 71 -0.24 -8.70 12.26
N LYS A 72 0.70 -9.64 12.15
CA LYS A 72 1.40 -9.95 10.90
C LYS A 72 0.58 -10.94 10.08
N ASN A 73 0.86 -10.98 8.77
CA ASN A 73 0.23 -11.90 7.81
C ASN A 73 -1.29 -11.72 7.67
N VAL A 74 -1.75 -10.48 7.62
CA VAL A 74 -3.18 -10.16 7.40
C VAL A 74 -3.60 -10.29 5.94
N CYS A 75 -2.67 -10.27 5.00
CA CYS A 75 -2.91 -10.67 3.63
C CYS A 75 -2.81 -12.20 3.50
N TYR A 76 -3.72 -12.80 2.74
CA TYR A 76 -3.80 -14.24 2.55
C TYR A 76 -2.83 -14.71 1.46
N GLN A 77 -1.52 -14.61 1.73
CA GLN A 77 -0.52 -15.10 0.79
C GLN A 77 -0.44 -16.64 0.80
N THR A 78 -0.37 -17.23 -0.37
CA THR A 78 0.03 -18.62 -0.71
C THR A 78 -0.48 -19.77 0.14
N LYS A 79 -0.81 -19.57 1.40
CA LYS A 79 -1.31 -20.60 2.31
C LYS A 79 -2.56 -20.08 3.01
N PRO A 80 -3.74 -20.42 2.48
CA PRO A 80 -4.98 -20.25 3.24
C PRO A 80 -4.78 -20.83 4.64
N ASN A 81 -5.18 -20.11 5.66
CA ASN A 81 -5.02 -20.49 7.07
C ASN A 81 -3.61 -20.32 7.66
N THR A 82 -2.74 -19.48 7.07
CA THR A 82 -1.55 -19.04 7.81
C THR A 82 -1.99 -18.35 9.10
N PRO A 83 -1.54 -18.80 10.28
CA PRO A 83 -1.95 -18.19 11.54
C PRO A 83 -1.57 -16.71 11.59
N LEU A 84 -2.51 -15.87 12.02
CA LEU A 84 -2.21 -14.48 12.33
C LEU A 84 -1.33 -14.44 13.57
N VAL A 85 -0.21 -13.71 13.48
CA VAL A 85 0.71 -13.52 14.59
C VAL A 85 0.48 -12.15 15.20
N LYS A 86 -0.09 -12.12 16.42
CA LYS A 86 -0.28 -10.87 17.18
C LYS A 86 1.09 -10.28 17.55
N VAL A 87 1.32 -9.03 17.18
CA VAL A 87 2.59 -8.33 17.42
C VAL A 87 2.43 -7.10 18.32
N GLY A 88 1.20 -6.67 18.58
CA GLY A 88 0.91 -5.55 19.45
C GLY A 88 -0.56 -5.25 19.58
N GLU A 89 -0.87 -4.15 20.23
CA GLU A 89 -2.21 -3.58 20.37
C GLU A 89 -2.15 -2.06 20.27
N ILE A 90 -3.19 -1.46 19.71
CA ILE A 90 -3.36 -0.02 19.67
C ILE A 90 -4.77 0.37 20.14
N PRO A 91 -5.00 1.62 20.59
CA PRO A 91 -6.34 2.08 20.90
C PRO A 91 -7.28 2.01 19.69
N GLN A 92 -8.49 1.50 19.93
CA GLN A 92 -9.54 1.53 18.94
C GLN A 92 -10.21 2.92 18.91
N VAL A 93 -10.71 3.30 17.72
CA VAL A 93 -11.55 4.49 17.56
C VAL A 93 -13.01 4.15 17.94
N GLU A 94 -13.82 5.18 18.23
CA GLU A 94 -15.20 4.98 18.67
C GLU A 94 -16.11 4.40 17.58
N GLU A 95 -15.78 4.63 16.31
CA GLU A 95 -16.52 4.12 15.14
C GLU A 95 -15.56 3.75 14.02
N THR A 96 -15.83 2.61 13.38
CA THR A 96 -15.07 2.14 12.21
C THR A 96 -15.98 1.95 11.02
N TYR A 97 -15.43 2.14 9.81
CA TYR A 97 -16.15 1.94 8.55
C TYR A 97 -16.08 0.49 8.07
N THR A 98 -17.13 0.06 7.38
CA THR A 98 -17.16 -1.20 6.63
C THR A 98 -16.22 -1.10 5.44
N TYR A 99 -15.47 -2.18 5.16
CA TYR A 99 -14.56 -2.23 4.02
C TYR A 99 -14.55 -3.59 3.34
N PHE A 100 -14.10 -3.60 2.08
CA PHE A 100 -13.88 -4.80 1.29
C PHE A 100 -12.45 -5.26 1.43
N HIS A 101 -12.29 -6.56 1.65
CA HIS A 101 -11.02 -7.25 1.76
C HIS A 101 -10.94 -8.37 0.71
N LEU A 102 -9.85 -8.40 -0.04
CA LEU A 102 -9.42 -9.51 -0.88
C LEU A 102 -8.07 -10.01 -0.36
N GLY A 103 -7.09 -10.30 -1.23
CA GLY A 103 -5.70 -10.48 -0.79
C GLY A 103 -5.20 -9.29 0.04
N TYR A 104 -5.57 -8.08 -0.37
CA TYR A 104 -5.39 -6.82 0.37
C TYR A 104 -6.72 -6.10 0.58
N PRO A 105 -6.84 -5.20 1.58
CA PRO A 105 -7.98 -4.31 1.73
C PRO A 105 -8.03 -3.32 0.57
N ILE A 106 -9.19 -3.13 -0.05
CA ILE A 106 -9.28 -2.37 -1.31
C ILE A 106 -10.17 -1.13 -1.27
N MET A 107 -11.25 -1.13 -0.50
CA MET A 107 -12.23 -0.04 -0.53
C MET A 107 -13.08 -0.01 0.72
N ASN A 108 -13.46 1.18 1.21
CA ASN A 108 -14.42 1.34 2.30
C ASN A 108 -15.76 1.91 1.83
N GLU A 109 -16.74 1.92 2.73
CA GLU A 109 -18.10 2.44 2.46
C GLU A 109 -18.17 3.96 2.20
N LYS A 110 -17.07 4.69 2.42
CA LYS A 110 -16.90 6.11 2.07
C LYS A 110 -16.31 6.31 0.67
N SER A 111 -16.22 5.23 -0.11
CA SER A 111 -15.61 5.24 -1.44
C SER A 111 -14.11 5.60 -1.48
N VAL A 112 -13.40 5.40 -0.37
CA VAL A 112 -11.95 5.47 -0.42
C VAL A 112 -11.41 4.13 -0.90
N VAL A 113 -10.58 4.16 -1.95
CA VAL A 113 -9.99 2.97 -2.57
C VAL A 113 -8.48 2.97 -2.42
N MET A 114 -7.89 1.77 -2.40
CA MET A 114 -6.45 1.55 -2.34
C MET A 114 -6.00 0.48 -3.31
N GLY A 115 -4.80 0.67 -3.89
CA GLY A 115 -4.03 -0.35 -4.60
C GLY A 115 -2.61 -0.35 -4.09
N GLU A 116 -2.04 -1.50 -3.83
CA GLU A 116 -0.72 -1.67 -3.21
C GLU A 116 0.30 -2.14 -4.25
N TYR A 117 1.57 -1.74 -4.09
CA TYR A 117 2.72 -2.37 -4.74
C TYR A 117 3.98 -2.21 -3.90
N THR A 118 4.71 -3.30 -3.71
CA THR A 118 6.01 -3.31 -3.04
C THR A 118 7.08 -2.67 -3.95
N TRP A 119 7.91 -1.78 -3.42
CA TRP A 119 9.13 -1.35 -4.08
C TRP A 119 10.35 -1.75 -3.25
N GLY A 120 11.44 -2.13 -3.93
CA GLY A 120 12.68 -2.50 -3.26
C GLY A 120 13.34 -1.27 -2.63
N GLY A 121 13.11 -1.06 -1.34
CA GLY A 121 13.80 -0.06 -0.55
C GLY A 121 15.20 -0.51 -0.13
N ARG A 122 15.83 0.26 0.75
CA ARG A 122 17.08 -0.15 1.38
C ARG A 122 16.78 -1.12 2.52
N GLU A 123 17.42 -2.28 2.54
CA GLU A 123 17.26 -3.26 3.64
C GLU A 123 17.58 -2.63 5.00
N GLU A 124 18.48 -1.64 5.04
CA GLU A 124 18.83 -0.90 6.26
C GLU A 124 17.67 -0.05 6.82
N SER A 125 16.59 0.13 6.06
CA SER A 125 15.37 0.78 6.57
C SER A 125 14.47 -0.17 7.36
N GLU A 126 14.63 -1.47 7.25
CA GLU A 126 13.81 -2.43 7.98
C GLU A 126 13.92 -2.27 9.50
N CYS A 127 12.83 -2.52 10.20
CA CYS A 127 12.77 -2.38 11.65
C CYS A 127 12.03 -3.54 12.31
N GLN A 128 12.76 -4.40 13.01
CA GLN A 128 12.20 -5.54 13.74
C GLN A 128 11.40 -5.14 14.99
N ASN A 129 11.61 -3.93 15.52
CA ASN A 129 10.87 -3.42 16.67
C ASN A 129 9.52 -2.79 16.29
N ALA A 130 9.26 -2.62 15.01
CA ALA A 130 8.02 -2.08 14.47
C ALA A 130 6.89 -3.12 14.51
N ILE A 131 5.66 -2.67 14.74
CA ILE A 131 4.51 -3.59 14.76
C ILE A 131 3.68 -3.56 13.48
N PHE A 132 3.86 -2.55 12.62
CA PHE A 132 3.08 -2.42 11.40
C PHE A 132 3.82 -2.91 10.16
N MET A 133 3.06 -3.63 9.34
CA MET A 133 3.30 -3.87 7.93
C MET A 133 2.18 -3.19 7.14
N ILE A 134 2.31 -3.15 5.81
CA ILE A 134 1.40 -2.35 4.98
C ILE A 134 -0.05 -2.83 5.08
N GLU A 135 -0.28 -4.13 5.13
CA GLU A 135 -1.62 -4.71 5.13
C GLU A 135 -2.45 -4.25 6.34
N GLN A 136 -1.82 -4.22 7.52
CA GLN A 136 -2.51 -3.77 8.73
C GLN A 136 -2.74 -2.26 8.72
N LEU A 137 -1.82 -1.48 8.17
CA LEU A 137 -2.03 -0.04 7.97
C LEU A 137 -3.20 0.24 7.01
N GLN A 138 -3.30 -0.52 5.91
CA GLN A 138 -4.42 -0.41 4.97
C GLN A 138 -5.77 -0.71 5.66
N VAL A 139 -5.84 -1.80 6.46
CA VAL A 139 -7.05 -2.12 7.24
C VAL A 139 -7.44 -0.94 8.12
N LEU A 140 -6.51 -0.42 8.93
CA LEU A 140 -6.79 0.68 9.86
C LEU A 140 -7.09 1.99 9.14
N GLY A 141 -6.43 2.25 8.01
CA GLY A 141 -6.72 3.40 7.17
C GLY A 141 -8.15 3.38 6.65
N LEU A 142 -8.59 2.27 6.04
CA LEU A 142 -9.96 2.14 5.52
C LEU A 142 -11.02 2.12 6.63
N GLN A 143 -10.71 1.56 7.79
CA GLN A 143 -11.61 1.57 8.93
C GLN A 143 -11.83 2.96 9.53
N ARG A 144 -10.88 3.90 9.39
CA ARG A 144 -10.82 5.14 10.18
C ARG A 144 -10.88 6.42 9.35
N GLY A 145 -10.60 6.37 8.05
CA GLY A 145 -10.59 7.53 7.16
C GLY A 145 -11.78 7.55 6.21
N ALA A 146 -12.47 8.70 6.12
CA ALA A 146 -13.58 8.93 5.20
C ALA A 146 -13.15 9.56 3.87
N THR A 147 -11.92 10.03 3.77
CA THR A 147 -11.32 10.63 2.57
C THR A 147 -9.92 10.08 2.35
N ALA A 148 -9.38 10.21 1.14
CA ALA A 148 -8.01 9.79 0.83
C ALA A 148 -6.99 10.45 1.77
N ARG A 149 -7.15 11.74 2.07
CA ARG A 149 -6.26 12.47 2.99
C ARG A 149 -6.34 11.95 4.43
N GLU A 150 -7.54 11.67 4.92
CA GLU A 150 -7.72 11.11 6.26
C GLU A 150 -7.09 9.74 6.38
N VAL A 151 -7.26 8.89 5.37
CA VAL A 151 -6.63 7.56 5.31
C VAL A 151 -5.10 7.67 5.33
N ILE A 152 -4.51 8.54 4.49
CA ILE A 152 -3.07 8.80 4.46
C ILE A 152 -2.58 9.25 5.84
N LYS A 153 -3.28 10.21 6.46
CA LYS A 153 -2.94 10.72 7.78
C LYS A 153 -2.99 9.64 8.85
N VAL A 154 -4.06 8.86 8.89
CA VAL A 154 -4.21 7.74 9.84
C VAL A 154 -3.05 6.76 9.72
N MET A 155 -2.71 6.34 8.50
CA MET A 155 -1.64 5.38 8.26
C MET A 155 -0.27 5.96 8.64
N GLY A 156 0.02 7.20 8.23
CA GLY A 156 1.26 7.88 8.55
C GLY A 156 1.45 8.06 10.06
N GLU A 157 0.46 8.59 10.78
CA GLU A 157 0.51 8.80 12.23
C GLU A 157 0.67 7.48 13.02
N LEU A 158 0.00 6.43 12.59
CA LEU A 158 0.14 5.12 13.20
C LEU A 158 1.55 4.54 12.98
N ALA A 159 2.06 4.64 11.76
CA ALA A 159 3.40 4.16 11.42
C ALA A 159 4.49 4.97 12.16
N GLU A 160 4.37 6.29 12.25
CA GLU A 160 5.29 7.13 13.03
C GLU A 160 5.32 6.75 14.50
N LYS A 161 4.16 6.47 15.07
CA LYS A 161 4.01 6.19 16.51
C LYS A 161 4.45 4.78 16.89
N TYR A 162 4.10 3.78 16.08
CA TYR A 162 4.25 2.37 16.44
C TYR A 162 5.28 1.61 15.60
N GLY A 163 5.84 2.27 14.60
CA GLY A 163 6.87 1.73 13.72
C GLY A 163 6.31 1.00 12.50
N TYR A 164 7.01 1.15 11.39
CA TYR A 164 6.81 0.43 10.14
C TYR A 164 7.99 -0.52 9.89
N GLY A 165 7.72 -1.80 9.59
CA GLY A 165 8.74 -2.85 9.63
C GLY A 165 9.49 -3.08 8.34
N ASP A 166 8.96 -2.66 7.19
CA ASP A 166 9.47 -3.03 5.88
C ASP A 166 10.35 -1.96 5.24
N SER A 167 11.15 -2.37 4.25
CA SER A 167 12.10 -1.52 3.53
C SER A 167 11.44 -0.58 2.52
N GLY A 168 10.27 -0.94 1.97
CA GLY A 168 9.58 -0.06 1.03
C GLY A 168 8.26 -0.57 0.48
N GLU A 169 7.22 0.25 0.61
CA GLU A 169 5.87 -0.03 0.13
C GLU A 169 5.22 1.23 -0.41
N ALA A 170 4.31 1.06 -1.36
CA ALA A 170 3.55 2.17 -1.92
C ALA A 170 2.08 1.84 -2.14
N LEU A 171 1.25 2.87 -2.05
CA LEU A 171 -0.19 2.78 -2.25
C LEU A 171 -0.69 3.86 -3.21
N ALA A 172 -1.52 3.45 -4.16
CA ALA A 172 -2.48 4.33 -4.80
C ALA A 172 -3.66 4.50 -3.84
N ILE A 173 -3.98 5.71 -3.42
CA ILE A 173 -5.09 6.00 -2.51
C ILE A 173 -5.97 7.05 -3.15
N ALA A 174 -7.26 6.77 -3.29
CA ALA A 174 -8.18 7.71 -3.90
C ALA A 174 -9.53 7.75 -3.20
N ASP A 175 -10.19 8.88 -3.34
CA ASP A 175 -11.61 9.07 -3.08
C ASP A 175 -12.27 9.67 -4.33
N PRO A 176 -13.58 9.98 -4.35
CA PRO A 176 -14.24 10.55 -5.52
C PRO A 176 -13.69 11.90 -6.00
N GLU A 177 -12.89 12.60 -5.18
CA GLU A 177 -12.40 13.94 -5.48
C GLU A 177 -10.95 13.99 -5.93
N GLU A 178 -10.10 13.11 -5.39
CA GLU A 178 -8.66 13.16 -5.63
C GLU A 178 -7.98 11.80 -5.52
N VAL A 179 -6.80 11.69 -6.13
CA VAL A 179 -5.96 10.50 -6.07
C VAL A 179 -4.54 10.86 -5.63
N TRP A 180 -3.97 9.98 -4.81
CA TRP A 180 -2.68 10.13 -4.16
C TRP A 180 -1.80 8.92 -4.37
N LEU A 181 -0.52 9.18 -4.54
CA LEU A 181 0.53 8.18 -4.35
C LEU A 181 1.13 8.36 -2.95
N PHE A 182 1.11 7.31 -2.15
CA PHE A 182 1.72 7.24 -0.83
C PHE A 182 2.89 6.27 -0.86
N GLU A 183 4.03 6.65 -0.33
CA GLU A 183 5.23 5.81 -0.19
C GLU A 183 5.71 5.82 1.26
N ILE A 184 6.13 4.66 1.76
CA ILE A 184 6.56 4.46 3.13
C ILE A 184 7.73 3.47 3.21
N CYS A 185 8.64 3.72 4.13
CA CYS A 185 9.67 2.77 4.54
C CYS A 185 9.94 2.88 6.04
N GLY A 186 10.54 1.87 6.61
CA GLY A 186 10.88 1.81 8.03
C GLY A 186 11.96 2.82 8.44
N PRO A 187 12.13 3.02 9.75
CA PRO A 187 13.06 3.99 10.33
C PRO A 187 14.48 3.42 10.49
N GLY A 188 14.67 2.14 10.18
CA GLY A 188 15.91 1.41 10.40
C GLY A 188 15.97 0.63 11.72
N PRO A 189 16.98 -0.26 11.85
CA PRO A 189 17.02 -1.29 12.90
C PRO A 189 17.27 -0.73 14.31
N LEU A 190 17.73 0.50 14.43
CA LEU A 190 18.03 1.12 15.73
C LEU A 190 16.80 1.81 16.36
N TRP A 191 15.72 1.98 15.61
CA TRP A 191 14.50 2.58 16.14
C TRP A 191 13.83 1.68 17.20
N LYS A 192 13.28 2.32 18.23
CA LYS A 192 12.52 1.63 19.29
C LYS A 192 11.24 2.40 19.61
N PRO A 193 10.16 1.69 19.99
CA PRO A 193 8.96 2.33 20.48
C PRO A 193 9.26 3.29 21.65
N GLY A 194 8.64 4.48 21.62
CA GLY A 194 8.84 5.52 22.62
C GLY A 194 10.09 6.37 22.43
N SER A 195 10.82 6.20 21.32
CA SER A 195 11.92 7.12 20.96
C SER A 195 11.37 8.47 20.45
N ASP A 196 12.19 9.51 20.50
CA ASP A 196 11.85 10.85 19.98
C ASP A 196 11.82 10.93 18.45
N LYS A 197 12.22 9.85 17.77
CA LYS A 197 12.24 9.75 16.32
C LYS A 197 10.98 9.05 15.80
N PRO A 198 10.44 9.48 14.65
CA PRO A 198 9.30 8.80 14.04
C PRO A 198 9.66 7.35 13.69
N GLY A 199 8.68 6.46 13.83
CA GLY A 199 8.80 5.04 13.54
C GLY A 199 8.66 4.67 12.07
N ALA A 200 8.56 5.64 11.19
CA ALA A 200 8.49 5.46 9.74
C ALA A 200 8.97 6.71 9.02
N ASN A 201 9.37 6.54 7.75
CA ASN A 201 9.56 7.64 6.81
C ASN A 201 8.49 7.47 5.72
N TRP A 202 7.65 8.46 5.53
CA TRP A 202 6.61 8.42 4.51
C TRP A 202 6.40 9.76 3.84
N VAL A 203 5.85 9.71 2.64
CA VAL A 203 5.44 10.87 1.88
C VAL A 203 4.25 10.50 1.00
N ALA A 204 3.30 11.42 0.86
CA ALA A 204 2.22 11.28 -0.12
C ALA A 204 2.23 12.44 -1.08
N ARG A 205 2.00 12.15 -2.36
CA ARG A 205 1.91 13.16 -3.42
C ARG A 205 0.61 13.00 -4.20
N ARG A 206 -0.13 14.09 -4.30
CA ARG A 206 -1.36 14.15 -5.10
C ARG A 206 -1.01 14.05 -6.59
N ILE A 207 -1.76 13.23 -7.31
CA ILE A 207 -1.75 13.20 -8.77
C ILE A 207 -2.63 14.36 -9.25
N PRO A 208 -2.15 15.24 -10.15
CA PRO A 208 -2.96 16.32 -10.68
C PRO A 208 -4.24 15.81 -11.36
N ASP A 209 -5.31 16.60 -11.30
CA ASP A 209 -6.63 16.19 -11.79
C ASP A 209 -6.64 15.83 -13.30
N ASP A 210 -5.78 16.48 -14.07
CA ASP A 210 -5.63 16.32 -15.54
C ASP A 210 -4.57 15.29 -15.94
N CYS A 211 -4.07 14.50 -14.99
CA CYS A 211 -2.99 13.54 -15.21
C CYS A 211 -3.46 12.08 -15.02
N ILE A 212 -2.75 11.22 -15.73
CA ILE A 212 -2.74 9.76 -15.53
C ILE A 212 -1.37 9.40 -15.00
N SER A 213 -1.33 8.49 -14.03
CA SER A 213 -0.09 7.96 -13.49
C SER A 213 -0.14 6.44 -13.42
N ALA A 214 0.94 5.79 -13.82
CA ALA A 214 1.09 4.34 -13.76
C ALA A 214 2.36 3.99 -13.00
N HIS A 215 2.25 3.02 -12.12
CA HIS A 215 3.33 2.60 -11.23
C HIS A 215 3.41 1.07 -11.21
N ALA A 216 4.64 0.58 -11.19
CA ALA A 216 4.98 -0.80 -10.89
C ALA A 216 5.96 -0.80 -9.71
N ASN A 217 6.55 -1.91 -9.34
CA ASN A 217 7.38 -2.11 -8.15
C ASN A 217 8.63 -1.20 -8.05
N GLN A 218 8.41 0.12 -8.02
CA GLN A 218 9.45 1.15 -7.91
C GLN A 218 8.93 2.38 -7.16
N SER A 219 9.76 2.98 -6.29
CA SER A 219 9.49 4.30 -5.73
C SER A 219 9.41 5.35 -6.85
N ARG A 220 8.47 6.27 -6.78
CA ARG A 220 8.17 7.27 -7.81
C ARG A 220 8.25 8.70 -7.31
N ILE A 221 8.21 8.92 -5.99
CA ILE A 221 8.26 10.25 -5.40
C ILE A 221 9.73 10.65 -5.18
N HIS A 222 10.35 11.27 -6.19
CA HIS A 222 11.76 11.68 -6.13
C HIS A 222 11.95 13.12 -5.67
N LYS A 223 10.93 13.99 -5.87
CA LYS A 223 10.98 15.41 -5.51
C LYS A 223 9.64 15.85 -4.96
N PHE A 224 9.66 16.55 -3.84
CA PHE A 224 8.47 17.11 -3.21
C PHE A 224 8.83 18.37 -2.42
N ASP A 225 7.85 19.26 -2.27
CA ASP A 225 7.97 20.45 -1.43
C ASP A 225 7.01 20.32 -0.24
N LEU A 226 7.54 20.15 0.95
CA LEU A 226 6.76 20.05 2.19
C LEU A 226 5.95 21.31 2.52
N LYS A 227 6.18 22.42 1.81
CA LYS A 227 5.36 23.64 1.94
C LYS A 227 4.09 23.56 1.10
N ASP A 228 4.06 22.75 0.05
CA ASP A 228 2.88 22.52 -0.78
C ASP A 228 1.86 21.60 -0.11
N LYS A 229 1.22 22.10 0.95
CA LYS A 229 0.23 21.32 1.72
C LYS A 229 -1.01 20.90 0.92
N LYS A 230 -1.20 21.44 -0.26
CA LYS A 230 -2.29 21.04 -1.15
C LYS A 230 -1.98 19.71 -1.85
N ASN A 231 -0.73 19.48 -2.23
CA ASN A 231 -0.33 18.37 -3.07
C ASN A 231 0.71 17.44 -2.42
N VAL A 232 1.16 17.74 -1.20
CA VAL A 232 2.15 16.94 -0.45
C VAL A 232 1.73 16.83 1.02
N MET A 233 1.81 15.62 1.51
CA MET A 233 1.64 15.27 2.91
C MET A 233 2.84 14.50 3.42
#